data_781cf4b3f5279bec6884b339455796d8
#
_entry.id   781cf4b3f5279bec6884b339455796d8
#
_cell.length_a   1.000
_cell.length_b   1.000
_cell.length_c   1.000
_cell.angle_alpha   90.00
_cell.angle_beta   90.00
_cell.angle_gamma   90.00
#
_symmetry.space_group_name_H-M   'P 1'
#
loop_
_entity.id
_entity.type
_entity.pdbx_description
1 polymer ?
#
loop_
_entity_poly.entity_id
_entity_poly.type
_entity_poly.pdbx_seq_one_letter_code
_entity_poly.pdbx_strand_id
1 'polypeptide(L)' 'MRVFFAEQNDDGWLSLKGQDAKHVSLVLRMKEGDKLDVVLPSGDIASCMIERIGEDEVLLRSLAFVPSYT' A
#
# COMPACT_ATOMS: atom_id res chain seq x y z
N MET A 1 -9.08 -12.53 5.66
CA MET A 1 -8.00 -11.55 5.55
C MET A 1 -8.16 -10.74 4.28
N ARG A 2 -8.14 -9.43 4.39
CA ARG A 2 -8.30 -8.58 3.23
C ARG A 2 -6.94 -8.24 2.62
N VAL A 3 -6.87 -8.33 1.31
CA VAL A 3 -5.66 -8.02 0.58
C VAL A 3 -5.92 -6.76 -0.25
N PHE A 4 -4.95 -5.84 -0.24
CA PHE A 4 -5.03 -4.61 -1.00
C PHE A 4 -4.16 -4.71 -2.23
N PHE A 5 -4.70 -4.22 -3.35
CA PHE A 5 -3.96 -4.18 -4.61
C PHE A 5 -3.49 -2.75 -4.84
N ALA A 6 -2.19 -2.56 -4.80
CA ALA A 6 -1.61 -1.24 -4.97
C ALA A 6 -1.31 -0.96 -6.44
N GLU A 7 -1.39 0.31 -6.80
CA GLU A 7 -0.94 0.77 -8.10
C GLU A 7 0.47 1.30 -7.97
N GLN A 8 1.29 1.05 -8.97
CA GLN A 8 2.66 1.52 -8.97
C GLN A 8 2.76 2.81 -9.78
N ASN A 9 3.33 3.84 -9.15
CA ASN A 9 3.54 5.13 -9.79
C ASN A 9 4.91 5.18 -10.47
N ASP A 10 5.09 6.16 -11.34
CA ASP A 10 6.32 6.31 -12.12
C ASP A 10 7.54 6.56 -11.22
N ASP A 11 7.32 7.14 -10.06
CA ASP A 11 8.42 7.45 -9.13
C ASP A 11 8.79 6.29 -8.22
N GLY A 12 8.24 5.12 -8.47
CA GLY A 12 8.48 3.97 -7.62
C GLY A 12 7.62 3.93 -6.37
N TRP A 13 6.73 4.90 -6.20
CA TRP A 13 5.79 4.90 -5.10
C TRP A 13 4.60 4.00 -5.43
N LEU A 14 3.97 3.49 -4.40
CA LEU A 14 2.75 2.72 -4.53
C LEU A 14 1.59 3.54 -3.98
N SER A 15 0.41 3.29 -4.51
CA SER A 15 -0.77 4.00 -4.01
C SER A 15 -1.98 3.09 -3.99
N LEU A 16 -2.84 3.33 -3.00
CA LEU A 16 -4.17 2.76 -2.93
C LEU A 16 -5.16 3.87 -3.25
N LYS A 17 -6.16 3.56 -4.03
CA LYS A 17 -7.15 4.55 -4.44
C LYS A 17 -8.55 4.02 -4.24
N GLY A 18 -9.53 4.92 -4.22
CA GLY A 18 -10.93 4.56 -4.14
C GLY A 18 -11.30 3.86 -2.86
N GLN A 19 -11.99 2.74 -2.97
CA GLN A 19 -12.48 2.04 -1.79
C GLN A 19 -11.38 1.50 -0.91
N ASP A 20 -10.27 1.07 -1.50
CA ASP A 20 -9.16 0.56 -0.72
C ASP A 20 -8.53 1.65 0.14
N ALA A 21 -8.38 2.84 -0.42
CA ALA A 21 -7.86 3.97 0.34
C ALA A 21 -8.80 4.33 1.50
N LYS A 22 -10.09 4.36 1.23
CA LYS A 22 -11.08 4.63 2.27
C LYS A 22 -11.10 3.54 3.33
N HIS A 23 -10.95 2.29 2.91
CA HIS A 23 -10.92 1.18 3.85
C HIS A 23 -9.77 1.32 4.83
N VAL A 24 -8.60 1.64 4.32
CA VAL A 24 -7.40 1.82 5.15
C VAL A 24 -7.61 2.98 6.13
N SER A 25 -8.11 4.11 5.64
CA SER A 25 -8.20 5.30 6.49
C SER A 25 -9.39 5.29 7.44
N LEU A 26 -10.54 4.77 7.00
CA LEU A 26 -11.77 4.85 7.78
C LEU A 26 -12.05 3.58 8.59
N VAL A 27 -11.78 2.42 8.03
CA VAL A 27 -12.10 1.15 8.69
C VAL A 27 -10.94 0.68 9.55
N LEU A 28 -9.76 0.61 8.98
CA LEU A 28 -8.57 0.17 9.69
C LEU A 28 -7.93 1.28 10.51
N ARG A 29 -8.27 2.53 10.20
CA ARG A 29 -7.76 3.71 10.89
C ARG A 29 -6.23 3.73 10.96
N MET A 30 -5.61 3.33 9.87
CA MET A 30 -4.16 3.35 9.78
C MET A 30 -3.68 4.79 9.63
N LYS A 31 -2.47 5.02 10.06
CA LYS A 31 -1.86 6.35 10.08
C LYS A 31 -0.57 6.34 9.32
N GLU A 32 -0.06 7.53 9.03
CA GLU A 32 1.27 7.67 8.46
C GLU A 32 2.29 6.99 9.37
N GLY A 33 3.17 6.21 8.77
CA GLY A 33 4.14 5.41 9.50
C GLY A 33 3.71 3.99 9.80
N ASP A 34 2.43 3.66 9.62
CA ASP A 34 1.97 2.29 9.79
C ASP A 34 2.41 1.43 8.62
N LYS A 35 2.60 0.15 8.88
CA LYS A 35 3.04 -0.80 7.87
C LYS A 35 1.88 -1.59 7.32
N LEU A 36 1.97 -1.94 6.05
CA LEU A 36 0.89 -2.58 5.32
C LEU A 36 1.46 -3.42 4.20
N ASP A 37 0.93 -4.62 4.03
CA ASP A 37 1.31 -5.47 2.90
C ASP A 37 0.30 -5.28 1.78
N VAL A 38 0.80 -5.15 0.56
CA VAL A 38 -0.04 -4.97 -0.62
C VAL A 38 0.42 -5.89 -1.73
N VAL A 39 -0.48 -6.16 -2.67
CA VAL A 39 -0.16 -6.92 -3.86
C VAL A 39 0.14 -5.94 -4.98
N LEU A 40 1.29 -6.14 -5.62
CA LEU A 40 1.72 -5.31 -6.75
C LEU A 40 1.03 -5.76 -8.03
N PRO A 41 1.03 -4.91 -9.07
CA PRO A 41 0.50 -5.32 -10.37
C PRO A 41 1.15 -6.58 -10.94
N SER A 42 2.38 -6.84 -10.55
CA SER A 42 3.09 -8.06 -10.97
C SER A 42 2.60 -9.32 -10.25
N GLY A 43 1.80 -9.16 -9.20
CA GLY A 43 1.36 -10.28 -8.37
C GLY A 43 2.21 -10.52 -7.14
N ASP A 44 3.31 -9.82 -6.99
CA ASP A 44 4.17 -9.95 -5.83
C ASP A 44 3.59 -9.20 -4.63
N ILE A 45 3.94 -9.66 -3.44
CA ILE A 45 3.54 -8.99 -2.22
C ILE A 45 4.69 -8.11 -1.74
N ALA A 46 4.36 -6.86 -1.42
CA ALA A 46 5.35 -5.91 -0.93
C ALA A 46 4.94 -5.38 0.43
N SER A 47 5.91 -5.30 1.33
CA SER A 47 5.72 -4.62 2.61
C SER A 47 5.94 -3.13 2.39
N CYS A 48 4.96 -2.35 2.80
CA CYS A 48 4.98 -0.90 2.58
C CYS A 48 4.72 -0.17 3.87
N MET A 49 5.13 1.08 3.90
CA MET A 49 4.81 1.99 4.98
C MET A 49 3.92 3.09 4.43
N ILE A 50 2.91 3.46 5.19
CA ILE A 50 2.05 4.56 4.79
C ILE A 50 2.81 5.86 4.93
N GLU A 51 3.00 6.54 3.80
CA GLU A 51 3.71 7.82 3.78
C GLU A 51 2.74 8.98 3.91
N ARG A 52 1.57 8.85 3.30
CA ARG A 52 0.58 9.93 3.31
C ARG A 52 -0.81 9.36 3.12
N ILE A 53 -1.77 9.91 3.84
CA ILE A 53 -3.17 9.54 3.69
C ILE A 53 -3.93 10.76 3.19
N GLY A 54 -4.52 10.63 2.00
CA GLY A 54 -5.40 11.63 1.43
C GLY A 54 -6.85 11.20 1.53
N GLU A 55 -7.75 11.98 0.94
CA GLU A 55 -9.17 11.66 0.98
C GLU A 55 -9.51 10.39 0.21
N ASP A 56 -8.96 10.24 -0.98
CA ASP A 56 -9.26 9.12 -1.86
C ASP A 56 -8.00 8.35 -2.25
N GLU A 57 -6.88 8.65 -1.61
CA GLU A 57 -5.62 8.03 -1.97
C GLU A 57 -4.75 7.85 -0.74
N VAL A 58 -4.10 6.71 -0.66
CA VAL A 58 -3.08 6.45 0.34
C VAL A 58 -1.77 6.21 -0.40
N LEU A 59 -0.78 7.01 -0.09
CA LEU A 59 0.53 6.91 -0.70
C LEU A 59 1.41 6.00 0.15
N LEU A 60 2.01 5.02 -0.48
CA LEU A 60 2.79 4.01 0.20
C LEU A 60 4.23 4.04 -0.28
N ARG A 61 5.11 3.74 0.64
CA ARG A 61 6.52 3.61 0.34
C ARG A 61 6.95 2.17 0.55
N SER A 62 7.57 1.57 -0.45
CA SER A 62 8.07 0.22 -0.32
C SER A 62 9.25 0.19 0.66
N LEU A 63 9.13 -0.64 1.70
CA LEU A 63 10.18 -0.74 2.71
C LEU A 63 11.26 -1.71 2.30
N ALA A 64 10.85 -2.83 1.74
CA ALA A 64 11.79 -3.84 1.33
C ALA A 64 11.17 -4.64 0.22
N PHE A 65 11.90 -4.78 -0.86
CA PHE A 65 11.56 -5.74 -1.87
C PHE A 65 12.22 -7.05 -1.49
N VAL A 66 11.44 -7.95 -0.92
CA VAL A 66 11.95 -9.26 -0.60
C VAL A 66 11.64 -10.16 -1.79
N PRO A 67 12.64 -10.55 -2.55
CA PRO A 67 12.40 -11.51 -3.62
C PRO A 67 11.77 -12.76 -3.04
N SER A 68 10.84 -13.32 -3.75
CA SER A 68 10.06 -14.46 -3.26
C SER A 68 10.87 -15.75 -3.22
N TYR A 69 12.14 -15.68 -3.33
CA TYR A 69 12.97 -16.84 -3.14
C TYR A 69 13.61 -16.78 -1.77
N THR A 70 13.95 -17.85 -1.28
CA THR A 70 14.78 -17.96 -0.10
C THR A 70 16.08 -18.64 -0.46
#